data_0edadfbe0f08dc32fcb6d6a9891b63c5
#
_entry.id   0edadfbe0f08dc32fcb6d6a9891b63c5
#
_cell.length_a   1.000
_cell.length_b   1.000
_cell.length_c   1.000
_cell.angle_alpha   90.00
_cell.angle_beta   90.00
_cell.angle_gamma   90.00
#
_symmetry.space_group_name_H-M   'P 1'
#
loop_
_entity.id
_entity.type
_entity.pdbx_description
1 polymer ?
#
loop_
_entity_poly.entity_id
_entity_poly.type
_entity_poly.pdbx_seq_one_letter_code
_entity_poly.pdbx_strand_id
1 'polypeptide(L)'
;MKKKILLMLSLLAVMCLLSGCMAISGSRLESMFGTGGASTVQAGNAAAGTAANTGDTVTISKAEYERLARFKELAEIYDTCQSVFFREPDTDQMLEYAARGLMAGLGDPYSYYYSPEEYAQMWEDDTGEYVGIGVMILSYVKEGYCVITRVFQGGPAEAAGVQRGDILYRVGEDLYVTPENLTEAVKIMRGEEGTDVDVTFLRNEEEITFTITRKAVKVNEVESTLIEDGIGMIALYDFAGQAEIEFENALKGLLNQGIKGLIIDLRDNPGGWVDQAQYIGDLFMDSGEVCYLVYRDGTEEHRYYRTTDGKADVQLVILVNENTASSSEILTGALRECAGATVVGTNSFGKGIIQNVIPVGEKGAGFQLTIAEYMTPKGNKVHEVGIKPDVEVEPEEGAEASYEFADVEHDIQLKTALEVLREKLK
;
A
#
# COMPACT_ATOMS: atom_id res chain seq x y z
N MET A 1 13.20 -9.66 24.12
CA MET A 1 12.97 -10.19 22.77
C MET A 1 11.53 -10.68 22.55
N LYS A 2 10.96 -11.63 23.33
CA LYS A 2 9.59 -12.13 23.11
C LYS A 2 8.45 -11.07 23.25
N LYS A 3 8.60 -10.04 24.08
CA LYS A 3 7.61 -8.94 24.20
C LYS A 3 7.66 -7.94 23.03
N LYS A 4 8.80 -7.76 22.38
CA LYS A 4 8.90 -6.91 21.17
C LYS A 4 8.28 -7.57 19.93
N ILE A 5 8.37 -8.90 19.82
CA ILE A 5 7.76 -9.66 18.73
C ILE A 5 6.22 -9.65 18.84
N LEU A 6 5.68 -9.70 20.05
CA LEU A 6 4.22 -9.64 20.24
C LEU A 6 3.64 -8.23 19.98
N LEU A 7 4.43 -7.18 20.24
CA LEU A 7 4.05 -5.78 19.93
C LEU A 7 4.13 -5.51 18.42
N MET A 8 5.12 -6.08 17.71
CA MET A 8 5.20 -6.02 16.24
C MET A 8 4.02 -6.71 15.56
N LEU A 9 3.56 -7.85 16.07
CA LEU A 9 2.42 -8.56 15.50
C LEU A 9 1.09 -7.81 15.66
N SER A 10 0.92 -7.03 16.73
CA SER A 10 -0.29 -6.21 16.92
C SER A 10 -0.29 -4.93 16.06
N LEU A 11 0.86 -4.31 15.80
CA LEU A 11 0.98 -3.20 14.85
C LEU A 11 0.83 -3.68 13.39
N LEU A 12 1.38 -4.85 13.04
CA LEU A 12 1.21 -5.42 11.69
C LEU A 12 -0.25 -5.72 11.35
N ALA A 13 -1.06 -6.17 12.32
CA ALA A 13 -2.47 -6.49 12.08
C ALA A 13 -3.33 -5.25 11.76
N VAL A 14 -2.94 -4.07 12.24
CA VAL A 14 -3.64 -2.80 11.96
C VAL A 14 -3.11 -2.14 10.69
N MET A 15 -1.82 -2.32 10.35
CA MET A 15 -1.23 -1.84 9.09
C MET A 15 -1.62 -2.70 7.87
N CYS A 16 -1.93 -3.99 8.05
CA CYS A 16 -2.35 -4.86 6.94
C CYS A 16 -3.72 -4.49 6.32
N LEU A 17 -4.52 -3.67 6.98
CA LEU A 17 -5.80 -3.18 6.46
C LEU A 17 -5.69 -1.91 5.59
N LEU A 18 -4.48 -1.32 5.48
CA LEU A 18 -4.24 -0.06 4.76
C LEU A 18 -3.06 -0.13 3.78
N SER A 19 -2.41 -1.29 3.64
CA SER A 19 -1.22 -1.39 2.77
C SER A 19 -1.63 -1.67 1.34
N GLY A 20 -1.56 -0.67 0.49
CA GLY A 20 -1.58 -0.81 -0.96
C GLY A 20 -0.62 -1.91 -1.40
N CYS A 21 -1.11 -2.82 -2.23
CA CYS A 21 -0.36 -3.97 -2.70
C CYS A 21 0.53 -3.56 -3.88
N MET A 22 1.81 -3.87 -3.82
CA MET A 22 2.68 -3.76 -4.98
C MET A 22 2.28 -4.78 -6.04
N ALA A 23 1.79 -4.35 -7.19
CA ALA A 23 1.56 -5.20 -8.35
C ALA A 23 2.29 -4.63 -9.59
N ILE A 24 2.76 -5.54 -10.43
CA ILE A 24 3.25 -5.22 -11.77
C ILE A 24 2.03 -5.26 -12.69
N SER A 25 1.85 -4.23 -13.54
CA SER A 25 0.69 -4.14 -14.43
C SER A 25 0.52 -5.40 -15.29
N GLY A 26 -0.73 -5.86 -15.48
CA GLY A 26 -1.08 -7.15 -16.08
C GLY A 26 -0.55 -7.42 -17.49
N SER A 27 -0.07 -6.40 -18.22
CA SER A 27 0.47 -6.57 -19.57
C SER A 27 1.82 -7.30 -19.64
N ARG A 28 2.51 -7.51 -18.50
CA ARG A 28 3.78 -8.25 -18.42
C ARG A 28 3.68 -9.66 -17.80
N LEU A 29 2.56 -9.95 -17.12
CA LEU A 29 2.33 -11.30 -16.58
C LEU A 29 2.33 -12.38 -17.67
N GLU A 30 1.81 -12.08 -18.85
CA GLU A 30 1.79 -13.02 -19.98
C GLU A 30 3.19 -13.41 -20.50
N SER A 31 4.21 -12.59 -20.26
CA SER A 31 5.58 -12.88 -20.71
C SER A 31 6.42 -13.66 -19.71
N MET A 32 6.07 -13.63 -18.43
CA MET A 32 6.80 -14.34 -17.34
C MET A 32 6.27 -15.74 -17.07
N PHE A 33 4.96 -15.94 -17.22
CA PHE A 33 4.36 -17.25 -17.25
C PHE A 33 4.11 -17.58 -18.72
N GLY A 34 5.08 -18.25 -19.35
CA GLY A 34 4.95 -18.67 -20.75
C GLY A 34 3.55 -19.19 -20.98
N THR A 35 2.87 -18.63 -21.97
CA THR A 35 1.54 -19.03 -22.39
C THR A 35 1.52 -20.54 -22.55
N GLY A 36 1.14 -21.25 -21.50
CA GLY A 36 0.62 -22.59 -21.61
C GLY A 36 -0.62 -22.44 -22.47
N GLY A 37 -0.42 -22.57 -23.78
CA GLY A 37 -1.45 -22.36 -24.76
C GLY A 37 -2.71 -23.07 -24.34
N ALA A 38 -3.81 -22.34 -24.33
CA ALA A 38 -5.12 -22.94 -24.43
C ALA A 38 -5.08 -23.83 -25.68
N SER A 39 -4.73 -25.09 -25.50
CA SER A 39 -4.81 -26.08 -26.55
C SER A 39 -6.31 -26.29 -26.80
N THR A 40 -6.83 -25.57 -27.78
CA THR A 40 -8.04 -25.97 -28.47
C THR A 40 -7.82 -27.40 -28.90
N VAL A 41 -8.49 -28.33 -28.25
CA VAL A 41 -8.52 -29.74 -28.67
C VAL A 41 -9.18 -29.79 -30.03
N GLN A 42 -8.37 -29.78 -31.06
CA GLN A 42 -8.80 -30.11 -32.42
C GLN A 42 -8.98 -31.65 -32.47
N ALA A 43 -10.21 -32.09 -32.57
CA ALA A 43 -10.55 -33.48 -32.74
C ALA A 43 -9.88 -34.03 -34.02
N GLY A 44 -8.75 -34.70 -33.85
CA GLY A 44 -8.15 -35.51 -34.90
C GLY A 44 -8.94 -36.81 -35.04
N ASN A 45 -9.53 -37.04 -36.23
CA ASN A 45 -10.11 -38.33 -36.65
C ASN A 45 -9.06 -39.44 -36.56
N ALA A 46 -9.19 -40.31 -35.58
CA ALA A 46 -8.55 -41.63 -35.58
C ALA A 46 -9.63 -42.69 -35.53
N ALA A 47 -9.45 -43.69 -36.39
CA ALA A 47 -10.39 -44.72 -36.80
C ALA A 47 -11.10 -45.47 -35.68
N ALA A 48 -12.32 -45.89 -36.02
CA ALA A 48 -13.24 -46.68 -35.23
C ALA A 48 -12.61 -47.95 -34.66
N GLY A 49 -12.49 -47.99 -33.34
CA GLY A 49 -12.46 -49.21 -32.54
C GLY A 49 -13.59 -49.10 -31.54
N THR A 50 -14.55 -49.98 -31.60
CA THR A 50 -15.65 -50.10 -30.67
C THR A 50 -15.11 -50.38 -29.26
N ALA A 51 -14.85 -49.36 -28.48
CA ALA A 51 -14.65 -49.46 -27.04
C ALA A 51 -15.94 -49.03 -26.35
N ALA A 52 -16.47 -49.86 -25.49
CA ALA A 52 -17.61 -49.57 -24.64
C ALA A 52 -17.35 -48.26 -23.84
N ASN A 53 -18.26 -47.32 -24.00
CA ASN A 53 -18.25 -46.06 -23.28
C ASN A 53 -18.57 -46.30 -21.80
N THR A 54 -17.55 -46.53 -20.98
CA THR A 54 -17.67 -46.49 -19.51
C THR A 54 -17.33 -45.04 -19.10
N GLY A 55 -18.34 -44.21 -19.01
CA GLY A 55 -18.33 -42.76 -18.97
C GLY A 55 -17.71 -42.07 -17.74
N ASP A 56 -16.77 -42.67 -17.02
CA ASP A 56 -16.27 -42.13 -15.75
C ASP A 56 -14.74 -41.99 -15.66
N THR A 57 -14.03 -41.93 -16.76
CA THR A 57 -12.57 -41.77 -16.74
C THR A 57 -12.13 -40.55 -17.50
N VAL A 58 -11.32 -39.70 -16.84
CA VAL A 58 -10.61 -38.58 -17.45
C VAL A 58 -9.13 -38.97 -17.57
N THR A 59 -8.57 -38.80 -18.77
CA THR A 59 -7.13 -39.01 -18.98
C THR A 59 -6.38 -37.70 -18.82
N ILE A 60 -5.46 -37.65 -17.87
CA ILE A 60 -4.58 -36.50 -17.63
C ILE A 60 -3.12 -36.89 -17.87
N SER A 61 -2.25 -35.92 -18.08
CA SER A 61 -0.82 -36.16 -18.20
C SER A 61 -0.24 -36.70 -16.88
N LYS A 62 0.87 -37.45 -16.97
CA LYS A 62 1.59 -37.90 -15.75
C LYS A 62 2.02 -36.74 -14.86
N ALA A 63 2.49 -35.65 -15.45
CA ALA A 63 2.91 -34.44 -14.70
C ALA A 63 1.72 -33.82 -13.96
N GLU A 64 0.56 -33.76 -14.56
CA GLU A 64 -0.66 -33.27 -13.94
C GLU A 64 -1.14 -34.19 -12.82
N TYR A 65 -1.11 -35.52 -13.03
CA TYR A 65 -1.39 -36.47 -11.97
C TYR A 65 -0.45 -36.30 -10.77
N GLU A 66 0.87 -36.19 -11.01
CA GLU A 66 1.86 -36.02 -9.96
C GLU A 66 1.67 -34.68 -9.20
N ARG A 67 1.22 -33.62 -9.90
CA ARG A 67 0.85 -32.35 -9.27
C ARG A 67 -0.38 -32.52 -8.37
N LEU A 68 -1.45 -33.10 -8.87
CA LEU A 68 -2.70 -33.29 -8.12
C LEU A 68 -2.52 -34.29 -6.96
N ALA A 69 -1.68 -35.31 -7.12
CA ALA A 69 -1.39 -36.28 -6.07
C ALA A 69 -0.80 -35.67 -4.79
N ARG A 70 -0.21 -34.48 -4.88
CA ARG A 70 0.28 -33.74 -3.70
C ARG A 70 -0.84 -33.26 -2.78
N PHE A 71 -2.05 -33.11 -3.31
CA PHE A 71 -3.24 -32.66 -2.59
C PHE A 71 -4.14 -33.81 -2.13
N LYS A 72 -3.69 -35.08 -2.31
CA LYS A 72 -4.49 -36.24 -1.98
C LYS A 72 -4.95 -36.29 -0.53
N GLU A 73 -4.07 -35.99 0.41
CA GLU A 73 -4.40 -35.93 1.83
C GLU A 73 -5.46 -34.85 2.14
N LEU A 74 -5.36 -33.67 1.54
CA LEU A 74 -6.38 -32.63 1.67
C LEU A 74 -7.73 -33.07 1.10
N ALA A 75 -7.72 -33.79 -0.03
CA ALA A 75 -8.94 -34.34 -0.60
C ALA A 75 -9.57 -35.41 0.32
N GLU A 76 -8.78 -36.30 0.92
CA GLU A 76 -9.28 -37.29 1.89
C GLU A 76 -9.87 -36.61 3.15
N ILE A 77 -9.25 -35.56 3.63
CA ILE A 77 -9.79 -34.77 4.77
C ILE A 77 -11.12 -34.12 4.35
N TYR A 78 -11.15 -33.48 3.19
CA TYR A 78 -12.35 -32.84 2.65
C TYR A 78 -13.51 -33.82 2.53
N ASP A 79 -13.31 -34.99 1.88
CA ASP A 79 -14.33 -36.03 1.68
C ASP A 79 -14.85 -36.57 3.02
N THR A 80 -13.95 -36.76 3.98
CA THR A 80 -14.31 -37.19 5.33
C THR A 80 -15.18 -36.15 6.04
N CYS A 81 -14.81 -34.88 5.97
CA CYS A 81 -15.61 -33.79 6.55
C CYS A 81 -17.01 -33.74 5.90
N GLN A 82 -17.09 -33.86 4.58
CA GLN A 82 -18.36 -33.86 3.86
C GLN A 82 -19.27 -35.02 4.27
N SER A 83 -18.71 -36.19 4.57
CA SER A 83 -19.49 -37.42 4.83
C SER A 83 -19.81 -37.66 6.31
N VAL A 84 -18.97 -37.16 7.25
CA VAL A 84 -19.04 -37.57 8.67
C VAL A 84 -19.27 -36.38 9.62
N PHE A 85 -19.08 -35.15 9.19
CA PHE A 85 -19.31 -34.00 10.06
C PHE A 85 -20.78 -33.94 10.50
N PHE A 86 -21.04 -33.63 11.77
CA PHE A 86 -22.37 -33.73 12.36
C PHE A 86 -23.39 -32.67 11.90
N ARG A 87 -22.93 -31.69 11.12
CA ARG A 87 -23.75 -30.68 10.42
C ARG A 87 -23.36 -30.67 8.95
N GLU A 88 -24.14 -29.98 8.13
CA GLU A 88 -23.76 -29.72 6.75
C GLU A 88 -22.56 -28.74 6.75
N PRO A 89 -21.39 -29.13 6.18
CA PRO A 89 -20.23 -28.25 6.17
C PRO A 89 -20.38 -27.18 5.09
N ASP A 90 -19.88 -25.98 5.38
CA ASP A 90 -19.72 -24.93 4.38
C ASP A 90 -18.48 -25.23 3.52
N THR A 91 -18.73 -25.76 2.34
CA THR A 91 -17.71 -26.19 1.39
C THR A 91 -16.84 -25.02 0.92
N ASP A 92 -17.45 -23.89 0.62
CA ASP A 92 -16.73 -22.70 0.11
C ASP A 92 -15.80 -22.16 1.19
N GLN A 93 -16.28 -22.07 2.42
CA GLN A 93 -15.48 -21.65 3.55
C GLN A 93 -14.30 -22.62 3.82
N MET A 94 -14.54 -23.95 3.73
CA MET A 94 -13.48 -24.94 3.90
C MET A 94 -12.37 -24.78 2.87
N LEU A 95 -12.71 -24.57 1.59
CA LEU A 95 -11.75 -24.40 0.50
C LEU A 95 -10.98 -23.07 0.63
N GLU A 96 -11.67 -22.01 1.05
CA GLU A 96 -11.03 -20.73 1.34
C GLU A 96 -9.99 -20.85 2.46
N TYR A 97 -10.34 -21.48 3.60
CA TYR A 97 -9.39 -21.69 4.69
C TYR A 97 -8.22 -22.59 4.29
N ALA A 98 -8.44 -23.58 3.40
CA ALA A 98 -7.35 -24.40 2.86
C ALA A 98 -6.39 -23.55 2.01
N ALA A 99 -6.90 -22.64 1.17
CA ALA A 99 -6.08 -21.72 0.39
C ALA A 99 -5.30 -20.74 1.30
N ARG A 100 -5.95 -20.16 2.32
CA ARG A 100 -5.30 -19.33 3.35
C ARG A 100 -4.21 -20.10 4.09
N GLY A 101 -4.47 -21.37 4.46
CA GLY A 101 -3.49 -22.23 5.10
C GLY A 101 -2.28 -22.54 4.21
N LEU A 102 -2.49 -22.70 2.90
CA LEU A 102 -1.41 -22.91 1.94
C LEU A 102 -0.48 -21.68 1.86
N MET A 103 -1.06 -20.49 1.81
CA MET A 103 -0.27 -19.24 1.81
C MET A 103 0.45 -19.03 3.13
N ALA A 104 -0.23 -19.21 4.26
CA ALA A 104 0.36 -19.11 5.59
C ALA A 104 1.54 -20.09 5.80
N GLY A 105 1.50 -21.25 5.13
CA GLY A 105 2.58 -22.25 5.12
C GLY A 105 3.90 -21.77 4.50
N LEU A 106 3.91 -20.65 3.78
CA LEU A 106 5.13 -20.01 3.27
C LEU A 106 5.95 -19.37 4.40
N GLY A 107 5.31 -19.01 5.53
CA GLY A 107 5.94 -18.30 6.64
C GLY A 107 6.29 -16.85 6.32
N ASP A 108 5.74 -16.31 5.25
CA ASP A 108 5.90 -14.93 4.81
C ASP A 108 4.64 -14.11 5.16
N PRO A 109 4.73 -13.07 6.01
CA PRO A 109 3.58 -12.27 6.41
C PRO A 109 3.02 -11.40 5.27
N TYR A 110 3.76 -11.23 4.17
CA TYR A 110 3.38 -10.44 3.02
C TYR A 110 2.73 -11.27 1.89
N SER A 111 2.66 -12.60 2.08
CA SER A 111 2.03 -13.51 1.11
C SER A 111 0.75 -14.09 1.70
N TYR A 112 -0.40 -13.79 1.10
CA TYR A 112 -1.70 -14.22 1.62
C TYR A 112 -2.76 -14.34 0.53
N TYR A 113 -3.85 -15.05 0.84
CA TYR A 113 -4.99 -15.27 -0.03
C TYR A 113 -6.08 -14.23 0.25
N TYR A 114 -6.69 -13.72 -0.81
CA TYR A 114 -7.87 -12.88 -0.77
C TYR A 114 -9.12 -13.67 -1.17
N SER A 115 -10.19 -13.61 -0.37
CA SER A 115 -11.51 -14.02 -0.83
C SER A 115 -11.96 -13.16 -2.02
N PRO A 116 -13.03 -13.55 -2.74
CA PRO A 116 -13.56 -12.69 -3.80
C PRO A 116 -13.91 -11.27 -3.32
N GLU A 117 -14.48 -11.17 -2.13
CA GLU A 117 -14.86 -9.90 -1.52
C GLU A 117 -13.63 -9.07 -1.16
N GLU A 118 -12.64 -9.68 -0.51
CA GLU A 118 -11.38 -9.02 -0.15
C GLU A 118 -10.58 -8.59 -1.39
N TYR A 119 -10.60 -9.41 -2.45
CA TYR A 119 -9.92 -9.08 -3.70
C TYR A 119 -10.57 -7.88 -4.41
N ALA A 120 -11.91 -7.84 -4.44
CA ALA A 120 -12.65 -6.72 -4.98
C ALA A 120 -12.42 -5.44 -4.16
N GLN A 121 -12.46 -5.55 -2.82
CA GLN A 121 -12.21 -4.44 -1.91
C GLN A 121 -10.80 -3.87 -2.05
N MET A 122 -9.78 -4.73 -2.19
CA MET A 122 -8.41 -4.31 -2.43
C MET A 122 -8.30 -3.41 -3.67
N TRP A 123 -8.96 -3.80 -4.77
CA TRP A 123 -8.96 -2.98 -6.00
C TRP A 123 -9.77 -1.71 -5.85
N GLU A 124 -10.88 -1.72 -5.09
CA GLU A 124 -11.65 -0.51 -4.79
C GLU A 124 -10.80 0.47 -3.98
N ASP A 125 -10.14 0.00 -2.93
CA ASP A 125 -9.25 0.84 -2.11
C ASP A 125 -8.07 1.38 -2.94
N ASP A 126 -7.52 0.59 -3.89
CA ASP A 126 -6.43 1.01 -4.77
C ASP A 126 -6.84 2.10 -5.77
N THR A 127 -8.13 2.16 -6.17
CA THR A 127 -8.59 3.26 -7.05
C THR A 127 -8.58 4.62 -6.37
N GLY A 128 -8.47 4.66 -5.04
CA GLY A 128 -8.55 5.87 -4.24
C GLY A 128 -9.94 6.53 -4.25
N GLU A 129 -10.99 5.80 -4.65
CA GLU A 129 -12.36 6.29 -4.65
C GLU A 129 -13.24 5.43 -3.74
N TYR A 130 -13.98 6.06 -2.83
CA TYR A 130 -14.94 5.39 -1.97
C TYR A 130 -16.12 6.30 -1.62
N VAL A 131 -17.22 5.73 -1.12
CA VAL A 131 -18.34 6.52 -0.62
C VAL A 131 -18.25 6.65 0.89
N GLY A 132 -18.16 7.90 1.37
CA GLY A 132 -18.00 8.17 2.80
C GLY A 132 -17.97 9.66 3.12
N ILE A 133 -17.33 10.01 4.24
CA ILE A 133 -17.23 11.39 4.72
C ILE A 133 -15.96 12.13 4.27
N GLY A 134 -14.88 11.44 3.86
CA GLY A 134 -13.68 12.07 3.31
C GLY A 134 -12.67 12.53 4.36
N VAL A 135 -12.21 11.62 5.22
CA VAL A 135 -11.16 11.86 6.21
C VAL A 135 -10.19 10.69 6.29
N MET A 136 -8.95 10.98 6.68
CA MET A 136 -7.98 9.98 7.13
C MET A 136 -7.88 10.02 8.65
N ILE A 137 -7.81 8.83 9.27
CA ILE A 137 -7.84 8.67 10.72
C ILE A 137 -6.62 7.88 11.17
N LEU A 138 -5.89 8.41 12.13
CA LEU A 138 -4.82 7.72 12.82
C LEU A 138 -5.28 7.28 14.21
N SER A 139 -4.92 6.05 14.58
CA SER A 139 -5.27 5.45 15.85
C SER A 139 -4.09 5.47 16.82
N TYR A 140 -4.24 6.13 17.94
CA TYR A 140 -3.28 6.14 19.06
C TYR A 140 -3.67 5.12 20.11
N VAL A 141 -3.23 3.88 19.93
CA VAL A 141 -3.62 2.72 20.75
C VAL A 141 -3.25 2.88 22.23
N LYS A 142 -2.07 3.49 22.52
CA LYS A 142 -1.62 3.68 23.91
C LYS A 142 -2.43 4.74 24.64
N GLU A 143 -2.78 5.78 23.93
CA GLU A 143 -3.49 6.95 24.42
C GLU A 143 -5.01 6.74 24.40
N GLY A 144 -5.49 5.77 23.63
CA GLY A 144 -6.90 5.35 23.60
C GLY A 144 -7.82 6.24 22.76
N TYR A 145 -7.29 6.98 21.77
CA TYR A 145 -8.10 7.83 20.91
C TYR A 145 -7.73 7.69 19.42
N CYS A 146 -8.62 8.18 18.55
CA CYS A 146 -8.44 8.25 17.12
C CYS A 146 -8.53 9.72 16.66
N VAL A 147 -7.60 10.17 15.83
CA VAL A 147 -7.50 11.57 15.40
C VAL A 147 -7.59 11.70 13.88
N ILE A 148 -8.20 12.79 13.43
CA ILE A 148 -8.25 13.14 12.00
C ILE A 148 -6.91 13.74 11.60
N THR A 149 -6.15 13.02 10.79
CA THR A 149 -4.85 13.48 10.28
C THR A 149 -4.96 14.20 8.96
N ARG A 150 -6.01 13.91 8.17
CA ARG A 150 -6.28 14.60 6.91
C ARG A 150 -7.78 14.75 6.70
N VAL A 151 -8.18 15.85 6.09
CA VAL A 151 -9.52 16.06 5.57
C VAL A 151 -9.38 16.26 4.06
N PHE A 152 -10.05 15.42 3.26
CA PHE A 152 -9.85 15.44 1.81
C PHE A 152 -10.54 16.64 1.18
N GLN A 153 -9.78 17.34 0.35
CA GLN A 153 -10.22 18.55 -0.32
C GLN A 153 -11.45 18.29 -1.22
N GLY A 154 -12.44 19.15 -1.11
CA GLY A 154 -13.72 18.98 -1.83
C GLY A 154 -14.64 17.90 -1.25
N GLY A 155 -14.20 17.22 -0.18
CA GLY A 155 -14.94 16.16 0.48
C GLY A 155 -16.06 16.65 1.41
N PRO A 156 -16.98 15.72 1.81
CA PRO A 156 -18.12 16.07 2.68
C PRO A 156 -17.70 16.57 4.07
N ALA A 157 -16.64 15.99 4.66
CA ALA A 157 -16.14 16.40 5.97
C ALA A 157 -15.57 17.82 5.95
N GLU A 158 -14.82 18.19 4.90
CA GLU A 158 -14.33 19.55 4.71
C GLU A 158 -15.49 20.54 4.61
N ALA A 159 -16.50 20.21 3.79
CA ALA A 159 -17.69 21.04 3.63
C ALA A 159 -18.49 21.20 4.94
N ALA A 160 -18.45 20.22 5.84
CA ALA A 160 -19.09 20.27 7.16
C ALA A 160 -18.26 21.05 8.18
N GLY A 161 -16.96 21.29 7.94
CA GLY A 161 -16.07 22.03 8.84
C GLY A 161 -15.26 21.13 9.80
N VAL A 162 -15.12 19.86 9.49
CA VAL A 162 -14.17 18.94 10.16
C VAL A 162 -12.74 19.44 9.89
N GLN A 163 -11.85 19.33 10.87
CA GLN A 163 -10.48 19.82 10.80
C GLN A 163 -9.46 18.74 11.15
N ARG A 164 -8.24 18.90 10.68
CA ARG A 164 -7.09 18.13 11.19
C ARG A 164 -6.96 18.35 12.69
N GLY A 165 -6.56 17.32 13.43
CA GLY A 165 -6.46 17.34 14.88
C GLY A 165 -7.77 17.11 15.62
N ASP A 166 -8.92 17.07 14.94
CA ASP A 166 -10.17 16.65 15.58
C ASP A 166 -10.06 15.20 16.07
N ILE A 167 -10.41 14.94 17.32
CA ILE A 167 -10.47 13.57 17.85
C ILE A 167 -11.83 12.99 17.52
N LEU A 168 -11.87 11.86 16.82
CA LEU A 168 -13.10 11.15 16.50
C LEU A 168 -13.67 10.53 17.77
N TYR A 169 -14.76 11.09 18.27
CA TYR A 169 -15.32 10.75 19.58
C TYR A 169 -16.50 9.78 19.46
N ARG A 170 -17.47 10.05 18.56
CA ARG A 170 -18.67 9.23 18.44
C ARG A 170 -19.20 9.22 16.99
N VAL A 171 -19.69 8.07 16.55
CA VAL A 171 -20.35 7.91 15.24
C VAL A 171 -21.76 7.38 15.47
N GLY A 172 -22.76 8.05 14.89
CA GLY A 172 -24.16 7.79 15.16
C GLY A 172 -24.56 8.15 16.59
N GLU A 173 -25.60 7.48 17.11
CA GLU A 173 -26.12 7.78 18.45
C GLU A 173 -25.30 7.13 19.56
N ASP A 174 -24.80 5.90 19.35
CA ASP A 174 -24.32 5.04 20.43
C ASP A 174 -22.87 4.58 20.32
N LEU A 175 -22.19 4.72 19.17
CA LEU A 175 -20.83 4.19 19.00
C LEU A 175 -19.78 5.22 19.43
N TYR A 176 -19.30 5.12 20.67
CA TYR A 176 -18.12 5.85 21.12
C TYR A 176 -16.86 5.20 20.56
N VAL A 177 -16.02 6.01 19.90
CA VAL A 177 -14.89 5.50 19.12
C VAL A 177 -13.65 5.33 19.99
N THR A 178 -13.04 4.17 19.86
CA THR A 178 -11.74 3.81 20.45
C THR A 178 -10.88 3.14 19.36
N PRO A 179 -9.57 2.98 19.58
CA PRO A 179 -8.73 2.22 18.68
C PRO A 179 -9.23 0.82 18.33
N GLU A 180 -9.87 0.14 19.30
CA GLU A 180 -10.32 -1.25 19.15
C GLU A 180 -11.56 -1.38 18.25
N ASN A 181 -12.41 -0.37 18.20
CA ASN A 181 -13.64 -0.38 17.40
C ASN A 181 -13.61 0.56 16.18
N LEU A 182 -12.46 1.13 15.86
CA LEU A 182 -12.30 2.07 14.73
C LEU A 182 -12.82 1.48 13.41
N THR A 183 -12.57 0.20 13.14
CA THR A 183 -13.04 -0.47 11.92
C THR A 183 -14.58 -0.44 11.82
N GLU A 184 -15.30 -0.60 12.93
CA GLU A 184 -16.74 -0.50 12.96
C GLU A 184 -17.20 0.94 12.72
N ALA A 185 -16.54 1.91 13.34
CA ALA A 185 -16.82 3.34 13.12
C ALA A 185 -16.61 3.74 11.66
N VAL A 186 -15.51 3.30 11.03
CA VAL A 186 -15.23 3.54 9.61
C VAL A 186 -16.31 2.92 8.72
N LYS A 187 -16.78 1.71 9.02
CA LYS A 187 -17.86 1.07 8.27
C LYS A 187 -19.16 1.86 8.33
N ILE A 188 -19.47 2.51 9.47
CA ILE A 188 -20.66 3.37 9.60
C ILE A 188 -20.44 4.71 8.89
N MET A 189 -19.23 5.30 8.94
CA MET A 189 -18.91 6.54 8.24
C MET A 189 -18.87 6.36 6.72
N ARG A 190 -18.51 5.18 6.21
CA ARG A 190 -18.80 4.74 4.83
C ARG A 190 -20.28 4.37 4.73
N GLY A 191 -20.78 4.15 3.54
CA GLY A 191 -22.18 3.70 3.32
C GLY A 191 -22.73 4.17 1.97
N GLU A 192 -24.06 4.13 1.82
CA GLU A 192 -24.74 4.51 0.57
C GLU A 192 -24.64 6.01 0.33
N GLU A 193 -24.33 6.38 -0.93
CA GLU A 193 -24.21 7.78 -1.35
C GLU A 193 -25.53 8.53 -1.14
N GLY A 194 -25.43 9.78 -0.68
CA GLY A 194 -26.58 10.63 -0.40
C GLY A 194 -27.27 10.39 0.95
N THR A 195 -26.81 9.43 1.74
CA THR A 195 -27.28 9.21 3.12
C THR A 195 -26.47 10.01 4.14
N ASP A 196 -27.11 10.40 5.23
CA ASP A 196 -26.47 11.18 6.29
C ASP A 196 -25.89 10.30 7.40
N VAL A 197 -24.82 10.80 8.03
CA VAL A 197 -24.26 10.25 9.25
C VAL A 197 -23.90 11.36 10.23
N ASP A 198 -24.31 11.19 11.49
CA ASP A 198 -23.88 12.09 12.56
C ASP A 198 -22.53 11.62 13.10
N VAL A 199 -21.55 12.52 13.09
CA VAL A 199 -20.22 12.26 13.65
C VAL A 199 -19.87 13.36 14.64
N THR A 200 -19.51 12.97 15.84
CA THR A 200 -19.09 13.87 16.92
C THR A 200 -17.59 13.79 17.08
N PHE A 201 -16.97 14.95 17.09
CA PHE A 201 -15.53 15.12 17.33
C PHE A 201 -15.29 15.90 18.63
N LEU A 202 -14.11 15.70 19.21
CA LEU A 202 -13.59 16.60 20.25
C LEU A 202 -12.58 17.54 19.64
N ARG A 203 -12.83 18.83 19.73
CA ARG A 203 -11.91 19.90 19.31
C ARG A 203 -11.74 20.85 20.49
N ASN A 204 -10.51 21.01 20.98
CA ASN A 204 -10.22 21.80 22.19
C ASN A 204 -11.06 21.38 23.41
N GLU A 205 -11.23 20.08 23.61
CA GLU A 205 -12.05 19.46 24.68
C GLU A 205 -13.56 19.72 24.57
N GLU A 206 -14.03 20.34 23.48
CA GLU A 206 -15.46 20.56 23.22
C GLU A 206 -16.00 19.54 22.20
N GLU A 207 -17.19 18.99 22.49
CA GLU A 207 -17.90 18.11 21.57
C GLU A 207 -18.56 18.92 20.45
N ILE A 208 -18.23 18.59 19.19
CA ILE A 208 -18.83 19.19 18.01
C ILE A 208 -19.42 18.05 17.17
N THR A 209 -20.73 18.09 16.91
CA THR A 209 -21.40 17.11 16.08
C THR A 209 -21.70 17.71 14.70
N PHE A 210 -21.33 16.99 13.66
CA PHE A 210 -21.66 17.30 12.27
C PHE A 210 -22.57 16.21 11.70
N THR A 211 -23.66 16.61 11.04
CA THR A 211 -24.42 15.72 10.14
C THR A 211 -23.78 15.81 8.77
N ILE A 212 -23.17 14.73 8.32
CA ILE A 212 -22.38 14.70 7.08
C ILE A 212 -23.08 13.79 6.07
N THR A 213 -23.44 14.35 4.90
CA THR A 213 -24.01 13.56 3.79
C THR A 213 -22.87 12.82 3.07
N ARG A 214 -22.93 11.50 3.02
CA ARG A 214 -21.93 10.66 2.33
C ARG A 214 -21.94 10.94 0.83
N LYS A 215 -20.76 11.04 0.25
CA LYS A 215 -20.56 11.21 -1.20
C LYS A 215 -19.40 10.34 -1.66
N ALA A 216 -19.30 10.18 -2.98
CA ALA A 216 -18.07 9.71 -3.58
C ALA A 216 -16.92 10.67 -3.20
N VAL A 217 -15.86 10.12 -2.61
CA VAL A 217 -14.66 10.83 -2.18
C VAL A 217 -13.51 10.30 -3.02
N LYS A 218 -12.74 11.21 -3.60
CA LYS A 218 -11.44 10.88 -4.17
C LYS A 218 -10.36 11.15 -3.12
N VAL A 219 -9.57 10.14 -2.81
CA VAL A 219 -8.40 10.29 -1.95
C VAL A 219 -7.32 10.99 -2.76
N ASN A 220 -6.86 12.14 -2.30
CA ASN A 220 -5.68 12.80 -2.87
C ASN A 220 -4.45 12.29 -2.11
N GLU A 221 -3.53 11.65 -2.83
CA GLU A 221 -2.32 11.11 -2.19
C GLU A 221 -1.20 12.15 -2.07
N VAL A 222 -1.42 13.36 -2.58
CA VAL A 222 -0.40 14.42 -2.60
C VAL A 222 -0.94 15.71 -2.00
N GLU A 223 -0.15 16.33 -1.12
CA GLU A 223 -0.31 17.71 -0.70
C GLU A 223 0.97 18.50 -1.00
N SER A 224 0.84 19.77 -1.36
CA SER A 224 1.99 20.60 -1.69
C SER A 224 1.82 22.06 -1.26
N THR A 225 2.91 22.68 -0.87
CA THR A 225 2.94 24.09 -0.53
C THR A 225 4.30 24.72 -0.83
N LEU A 226 4.32 26.05 -0.96
CA LEU A 226 5.56 26.82 -0.89
C LEU A 226 5.85 27.12 0.60
N ILE A 227 6.96 26.61 1.14
CA ILE A 227 7.34 26.86 2.53
C ILE A 227 7.95 28.26 2.67
N GLU A 228 8.84 28.62 1.75
CA GLU A 228 9.45 29.95 1.64
C GLU A 228 9.87 30.24 0.19
N ASP A 229 10.29 31.47 -0.08
CA ASP A 229 10.74 31.85 -1.43
C ASP A 229 11.80 30.90 -1.96
N GLY A 230 11.49 30.22 -3.07
CA GLY A 230 12.38 29.29 -3.73
C GLY A 230 12.41 27.88 -3.15
N ILE A 231 11.66 27.57 -2.08
CA ILE A 231 11.59 26.24 -1.48
C ILE A 231 10.14 25.76 -1.38
N GLY A 232 9.86 24.65 -2.06
CA GLY A 232 8.58 23.94 -1.98
C GLY A 232 8.66 22.67 -1.14
N MET A 233 7.49 22.18 -0.73
CA MET A 233 7.32 20.87 -0.11
C MET A 233 6.21 20.11 -0.82
N ILE A 234 6.41 18.83 -1.02
CA ILE A 234 5.40 17.86 -1.46
C ILE A 234 5.39 16.72 -0.45
N ALA A 235 4.25 16.48 0.19
CA ALA A 235 3.99 15.24 0.92
C ALA A 235 3.30 14.25 0.00
N LEU A 236 3.79 13.02 -0.03
CA LEU A 236 3.22 11.89 -0.73
C LEU A 236 2.86 10.83 0.31
N TYR A 237 1.58 10.52 0.43
CA TYR A 237 1.06 9.67 1.51
C TYR A 237 0.96 8.19 1.15
N ASP A 238 0.70 7.89 -0.13
CA ASP A 238 0.67 6.52 -0.66
C ASP A 238 1.04 6.53 -2.15
N PHE A 239 1.47 5.39 -2.68
CA PHE A 239 1.65 5.15 -4.12
C PHE A 239 0.43 4.40 -4.65
N ALA A 240 -0.75 5.02 -4.57
CA ALA A 240 -2.04 4.48 -4.98
C ALA A 240 -2.79 5.45 -5.90
N GLY A 241 -3.89 4.99 -6.50
CA GLY A 241 -4.73 5.82 -7.38
C GLY A 241 -3.93 6.45 -8.52
N GLN A 242 -3.84 7.77 -8.52
CA GLN A 242 -3.12 8.58 -9.52
C GLN A 242 -2.00 9.43 -8.87
N ALA A 243 -1.38 8.90 -7.81
CA ALA A 243 -0.39 9.64 -7.01
C ALA A 243 0.76 10.20 -7.84
N GLU A 244 1.22 9.48 -8.86
CA GLU A 244 2.29 9.92 -9.75
C GLU A 244 1.89 11.16 -10.58
N ILE A 245 0.64 11.23 -11.03
CA ILE A 245 0.11 12.37 -11.79
C ILE A 245 -0.16 13.56 -10.85
N GLU A 246 -0.67 13.29 -9.65
CA GLU A 246 -0.89 14.32 -8.63
C GLU A 246 0.46 14.94 -8.20
N PHE A 247 1.49 14.10 -8.01
CA PHE A 247 2.84 14.55 -7.70
C PHE A 247 3.45 15.40 -8.82
N GLU A 248 3.33 14.96 -10.06
CA GLU A 248 3.83 15.72 -11.22
C GLU A 248 3.14 17.09 -11.33
N ASN A 249 1.82 17.15 -11.12
CA ASN A 249 1.07 18.40 -11.14
C ASN A 249 1.49 19.35 -10.00
N ALA A 250 1.67 18.82 -8.80
CA ALA A 250 2.18 19.58 -7.65
C ALA A 250 3.57 20.13 -7.92
N LEU A 251 4.48 19.30 -8.44
CA LEU A 251 5.84 19.71 -8.81
C LEU A 251 5.82 20.81 -9.88
N LYS A 252 5.04 20.65 -10.95
CA LYS A 252 4.87 21.69 -11.98
C LYS A 252 4.34 23.00 -11.40
N GLY A 253 3.38 22.93 -10.49
CA GLY A 253 2.83 24.08 -9.78
C GLY A 253 3.89 24.84 -9.00
N LEU A 254 4.76 24.13 -8.27
CA LEU A 254 5.86 24.72 -7.51
C LEU A 254 6.99 25.24 -8.40
N LEU A 255 7.34 24.52 -9.48
CA LEU A 255 8.32 24.99 -10.45
C LEU A 255 7.90 26.30 -11.13
N ASN A 256 6.61 26.45 -11.44
CA ASN A 256 6.05 27.70 -11.98
C ASN A 256 6.13 28.88 -10.98
N GLN A 257 6.22 28.59 -9.68
CA GLN A 257 6.48 29.57 -8.62
C GLN A 257 7.96 29.87 -8.42
N GLY A 258 8.83 29.18 -9.18
CA GLY A 258 10.27 29.46 -9.22
C GLY A 258 11.09 28.79 -8.13
N ILE A 259 10.62 27.67 -7.57
CA ILE A 259 11.40 26.92 -6.57
C ILE A 259 12.76 26.48 -7.15
N LYS A 260 13.76 26.39 -6.28
CA LYS A 260 15.10 25.86 -6.52
C LYS A 260 15.41 24.69 -5.62
N GLY A 261 14.62 24.49 -4.58
CA GLY A 261 14.70 23.41 -3.63
C GLY A 261 13.34 22.78 -3.38
N LEU A 262 13.33 21.46 -3.17
CA LEU A 262 12.12 20.69 -2.87
C LEU A 262 12.37 19.74 -1.70
N ILE A 263 11.48 19.77 -0.73
CA ILE A 263 11.38 18.77 0.32
C ILE A 263 10.28 17.79 -0.11
N ILE A 264 10.62 16.50 -0.18
CA ILE A 264 9.67 15.41 -0.40
C ILE A 264 9.46 14.72 0.94
N ASP A 265 8.22 14.76 1.46
CA ASP A 265 7.87 14.09 2.71
C ASP A 265 7.26 12.73 2.42
N LEU A 266 7.98 11.68 2.82
CA LEU A 266 7.57 10.28 2.72
C LEU A 266 7.38 9.65 4.11
N ARG A 267 7.32 10.45 5.16
CA ARG A 267 7.03 9.94 6.51
C ARG A 267 5.63 9.33 6.52
N ASP A 268 5.49 8.21 7.20
CA ASP A 268 4.26 7.43 7.32
C ASP A 268 3.69 6.90 5.99
N ASN A 269 4.46 6.98 4.89
CA ASN A 269 4.07 6.43 3.60
C ASN A 269 4.50 4.94 3.51
N PRO A 270 3.54 3.99 3.49
CA PRO A 270 3.83 2.54 3.52
C PRO A 270 4.32 1.99 2.16
N GLY A 271 4.32 2.81 1.13
CA GLY A 271 4.67 2.41 -0.23
C GLY A 271 3.49 2.39 -1.19
N GLY A 272 3.32 1.30 -1.91
CA GLY A 272 2.31 1.07 -2.94
C GLY A 272 2.93 0.63 -4.27
N TRP A 273 2.46 1.16 -5.39
CA TRP A 273 2.88 0.74 -6.72
C TRP A 273 4.32 1.15 -7.06
N VAL A 274 5.14 0.18 -7.44
CA VAL A 274 6.54 0.40 -7.85
C VAL A 274 6.62 1.26 -9.11
N ASP A 275 5.70 1.07 -10.05
CA ASP A 275 5.68 1.82 -11.31
C ASP A 275 5.42 3.32 -11.06
N GLN A 276 4.65 3.68 -10.02
CA GLN A 276 4.45 5.08 -9.61
C GLN A 276 5.74 5.67 -8.98
N ALA A 277 6.42 4.91 -8.12
CA ALA A 277 7.72 5.34 -7.59
C ALA A 277 8.76 5.52 -8.72
N GLN A 278 8.72 4.64 -9.72
CA GLN A 278 9.55 4.76 -10.92
C GLN A 278 9.21 6.04 -11.70
N TYR A 279 7.93 6.34 -11.92
CA TYR A 279 7.47 7.54 -12.62
C TYR A 279 7.91 8.82 -11.89
N ILE A 280 7.67 8.89 -10.56
CA ILE A 280 8.04 10.06 -9.76
C ILE A 280 9.55 10.27 -9.77
N GLY A 281 10.33 9.20 -9.66
CA GLY A 281 11.78 9.28 -9.76
C GLY A 281 12.27 9.82 -11.10
N ASP A 282 11.60 9.47 -12.19
CA ASP A 282 11.92 9.93 -13.55
C ASP A 282 11.82 11.46 -13.69
N LEU A 283 10.98 12.12 -12.88
CA LEU A 283 10.85 13.58 -12.87
C LEU A 283 12.13 14.31 -12.41
N PHE A 284 13.05 13.63 -11.74
CA PHE A 284 14.27 14.23 -11.16
C PHE A 284 15.58 13.74 -11.77
N MET A 285 15.52 12.84 -12.74
CA MET A 285 16.72 12.22 -13.31
C MET A 285 16.63 12.13 -14.83
N ASP A 286 17.73 12.41 -15.53
CA ASP A 286 17.79 12.29 -16.99
C ASP A 286 17.75 10.83 -17.45
N SER A 287 18.39 9.96 -16.69
CA SER A 287 18.37 8.50 -16.85
C SER A 287 19.05 7.85 -15.67
N GLY A 288 18.64 6.68 -15.30
CA GLY A 288 19.26 5.97 -14.19
C GLY A 288 18.50 4.72 -13.82
N GLU A 289 19.05 4.00 -12.87
CA GLU A 289 18.43 2.84 -12.27
C GLU A 289 17.63 3.27 -11.05
N VAL A 290 16.40 2.74 -10.93
CA VAL A 290 15.54 2.99 -9.77
C VAL A 290 15.83 1.99 -8.66
N CYS A 291 15.86 0.73 -9.05
CA CYS A 291 16.18 -0.43 -8.23
C CYS A 291 16.41 -1.63 -9.15
N TYR A 292 16.91 -2.71 -8.62
CA TYR A 292 16.85 -4.00 -9.30
C TYR A 292 16.30 -5.07 -8.36
N LEU A 293 15.60 -6.03 -8.99
CA LEU A 293 14.94 -7.13 -8.33
C LEU A 293 15.85 -8.35 -8.40
N VAL A 294 15.97 -9.06 -7.28
CA VAL A 294 16.70 -10.33 -7.20
C VAL A 294 15.68 -11.44 -6.92
N TYR A 295 15.52 -12.33 -7.90
CA TYR A 295 14.60 -13.45 -7.82
C TYR A 295 15.24 -14.65 -7.11
N ARG A 296 14.42 -15.63 -6.74
CA ARG A 296 14.84 -16.85 -6.01
C ARG A 296 15.97 -17.63 -6.71
N ASP A 297 16.01 -17.63 -8.04
CA ASP A 297 17.04 -18.30 -8.83
C ASP A 297 18.33 -17.49 -9.03
N GLY A 298 18.38 -16.29 -8.45
CA GLY A 298 19.47 -15.34 -8.60
C GLY A 298 19.42 -14.50 -9.87
N THR A 299 18.34 -14.60 -10.65
CA THR A 299 18.12 -13.70 -11.79
C THR A 299 17.89 -12.29 -11.29
N GLU A 300 18.48 -11.29 -11.96
CA GLU A 300 18.30 -9.87 -11.66
C GLU A 300 17.44 -9.21 -12.73
N GLU A 301 16.50 -8.38 -12.31
CA GLU A 301 15.70 -7.52 -13.18
C GLU A 301 15.92 -6.06 -12.79
N HIS A 302 16.50 -5.28 -13.71
CA HIS A 302 16.84 -3.88 -13.48
C HIS A 302 15.70 -2.96 -13.92
N ARG A 303 15.28 -2.04 -13.04
CA ARG A 303 14.27 -1.01 -13.28
C ARG A 303 14.92 0.32 -13.55
N TYR A 304 14.73 0.87 -14.75
CA TYR A 304 15.40 2.08 -15.20
C TYR A 304 14.43 3.23 -15.44
N TYR A 305 14.90 4.44 -15.13
CA TYR A 305 14.28 5.68 -15.62
C TYR A 305 14.67 5.92 -17.09
N ARG A 306 13.75 6.50 -17.81
CA ARG A 306 14.01 6.96 -19.18
C ARG A 306 13.21 8.23 -19.41
N THR A 307 13.71 9.36 -18.89
CA THR A 307 13.05 10.61 -19.21
C THR A 307 13.46 11.11 -20.59
N THR A 308 12.48 11.56 -21.37
CA THR A 308 12.68 12.19 -22.68
C THR A 308 12.52 13.71 -22.60
N ASP A 309 11.97 14.23 -21.50
CA ASP A 309 11.49 15.61 -21.39
C ASP A 309 12.39 16.49 -20.50
N GLY A 310 13.48 15.91 -19.99
CA GLY A 310 14.39 16.57 -19.05
C GLY A 310 13.89 16.48 -17.61
N LYS A 311 14.83 16.62 -16.68
CA LYS A 311 14.56 16.56 -15.24
C LYS A 311 14.24 17.92 -14.65
N ALA A 312 13.54 17.91 -13.51
CA ALA A 312 13.41 19.09 -12.67
C ALA A 312 14.77 19.51 -12.09
N ASP A 313 15.17 20.76 -12.33
CA ASP A 313 16.44 21.33 -11.84
C ASP A 313 16.23 21.95 -10.45
N VAL A 314 16.12 21.08 -9.44
CA VAL A 314 15.95 21.47 -8.04
C VAL A 314 16.86 20.66 -7.12
N GLN A 315 17.28 21.25 -6.01
CA GLN A 315 17.94 20.52 -4.93
C GLN A 315 16.90 19.74 -4.13
N LEU A 316 17.23 18.51 -3.73
CA LEU A 316 16.30 17.60 -3.05
C LEU A 316 16.71 17.32 -1.62
N VAL A 317 15.72 17.32 -0.73
CA VAL A 317 15.75 16.70 0.60
C VAL A 317 14.54 15.78 0.73
N ILE A 318 14.71 14.62 1.34
CA ILE A 318 13.65 13.63 1.56
C ILE A 318 13.50 13.41 3.06
N LEU A 319 12.27 13.54 3.57
CA LEU A 319 11.91 13.18 4.94
C LEU A 319 11.44 11.72 4.98
N VAL A 320 11.98 10.95 5.92
CA VAL A 320 11.62 9.54 6.15
C VAL A 320 11.51 9.24 7.64
N ASN A 321 10.69 8.25 7.99
CA ASN A 321 10.60 7.71 9.35
C ASN A 321 10.46 6.17 9.35
N GLU A 322 10.29 5.58 10.53
CA GLU A 322 10.16 4.13 10.73
C GLU A 322 8.94 3.50 10.04
N ASN A 323 7.99 4.30 9.58
CA ASN A 323 6.82 3.86 8.83
C ASN A 323 6.97 4.05 7.31
N THR A 324 8.05 4.74 6.87
CA THR A 324 8.39 4.86 5.44
C THR A 324 8.83 3.50 4.91
N ALA A 325 8.09 2.91 3.97
CA ALA A 325 8.33 1.53 3.55
C ALA A 325 8.22 1.32 2.02
N SER A 326 8.82 0.23 1.53
CA SER A 326 8.54 -0.33 0.22
C SER A 326 8.83 0.65 -0.94
N SER A 327 7.84 1.03 -1.77
CA SER A 327 8.01 1.98 -2.89
C SER A 327 8.56 3.34 -2.45
N SER A 328 8.25 3.78 -1.22
CA SER A 328 8.87 4.97 -0.61
C SER A 328 10.38 4.78 -0.41
N GLU A 329 10.81 3.58 -0.01
CA GLU A 329 12.22 3.25 0.14
C GLU A 329 12.92 3.11 -1.21
N ILE A 330 12.22 2.59 -2.24
CA ILE A 330 12.72 2.53 -3.62
C ILE A 330 12.97 3.96 -4.12
N LEU A 331 11.99 4.86 -4.01
CA LEU A 331 12.12 6.25 -4.44
C LEU A 331 13.23 6.97 -3.66
N THR A 332 13.26 6.79 -2.34
CA THR A 332 14.29 7.40 -1.47
C THR A 332 15.70 6.94 -1.87
N GLY A 333 15.89 5.63 -2.03
CA GLY A 333 17.18 5.06 -2.43
C GLY A 333 17.64 5.56 -3.79
N ALA A 334 16.73 5.58 -4.75
CA ALA A 334 16.98 6.05 -6.11
C ALA A 334 17.38 7.53 -6.15
N LEU A 335 16.57 8.42 -5.56
CA LEU A 335 16.84 9.86 -5.54
C LEU A 335 18.11 10.21 -4.76
N ARG A 336 18.36 9.51 -3.63
CA ARG A 336 19.60 9.68 -2.87
C ARG A 336 20.84 9.32 -3.69
N GLU A 337 20.80 8.16 -4.36
CA GLU A 337 21.98 7.60 -5.02
C GLU A 337 22.22 8.17 -6.42
N CYS A 338 21.16 8.61 -7.12
CA CYS A 338 21.24 9.02 -8.52
C CYS A 338 20.92 10.51 -8.74
N ALA A 339 20.07 11.13 -7.90
CA ALA A 339 19.72 12.54 -8.01
C ALA A 339 20.37 13.43 -6.93
N GLY A 340 21.18 12.86 -6.03
CA GLY A 340 21.90 13.61 -4.99
C GLY A 340 20.98 14.17 -3.90
N ALA A 341 19.81 13.56 -3.65
CA ALA A 341 18.95 13.91 -2.55
C ALA A 341 19.63 13.64 -1.20
N THR A 342 19.36 14.47 -0.21
CA THR A 342 19.77 14.26 1.18
C THR A 342 18.60 13.72 1.97
N VAL A 343 18.77 12.61 2.69
CA VAL A 343 17.73 11.97 3.48
C VAL A 343 17.82 12.44 4.93
N VAL A 344 16.71 12.91 5.49
CA VAL A 344 16.58 13.45 6.85
C VAL A 344 15.47 12.72 7.59
N GLY A 345 15.63 12.46 8.88
CA GLY A 345 14.63 11.82 9.74
C GLY A 345 15.17 10.63 10.50
N THR A 346 14.40 9.54 10.63
CA THR A 346 14.80 8.29 11.28
C THR A 346 14.97 7.17 10.26
N ASN A 347 15.49 6.01 10.69
CA ASN A 347 15.67 4.86 9.78
C ASN A 347 14.33 4.38 9.25
N SER A 348 14.22 4.13 7.94
CA SER A 348 13.00 3.61 7.33
C SER A 348 12.69 2.18 7.77
N PHE A 349 11.52 1.68 7.40
CA PHE A 349 10.97 0.40 7.85
C PHE A 349 11.80 -0.82 7.45
N GLY A 350 12.31 -0.86 6.22
CA GLY A 350 13.07 -1.99 5.69
C GLY A 350 12.21 -3.08 5.03
N LYS A 351 11.17 -2.70 4.27
CA LYS A 351 10.40 -3.65 3.44
C LYS A 351 11.02 -3.75 2.05
N GLY A 352 12.16 -4.44 1.95
CA GLY A 352 12.92 -4.60 0.71
C GLY A 352 12.48 -5.77 -0.17
N ILE A 353 11.18 -6.09 -0.22
CA ILE A 353 10.60 -7.20 -0.99
C ILE A 353 9.41 -6.75 -1.81
N ILE A 354 9.21 -7.44 -2.95
CA ILE A 354 8.14 -7.14 -3.91
C ILE A 354 7.15 -8.28 -3.97
N GLN A 355 5.87 -7.93 -3.99
CA GLN A 355 4.76 -8.84 -4.16
C GLN A 355 4.11 -8.68 -5.53
N ASN A 356 3.56 -9.79 -6.05
CA ASN A 356 2.59 -9.77 -7.13
C ASN A 356 1.22 -10.18 -6.59
N VAL A 357 0.19 -9.51 -7.08
CA VAL A 357 -1.21 -9.88 -6.86
C VAL A 357 -1.70 -10.65 -8.06
N ILE A 358 -2.13 -11.88 -7.85
CA ILE A 358 -2.45 -12.86 -8.90
C ILE A 358 -3.89 -13.31 -8.73
N PRO A 359 -4.76 -13.14 -9.75
CA PRO A 359 -6.12 -13.67 -9.70
C PRO A 359 -6.11 -15.20 -9.72
N VAL A 360 -7.05 -15.83 -9.03
CA VAL A 360 -7.18 -17.28 -8.97
C VAL A 360 -8.64 -17.74 -8.97
N GLY A 361 -8.90 -18.85 -9.65
CA GLY A 361 -10.23 -19.43 -9.73
C GLY A 361 -11.22 -18.61 -10.57
N GLU A 362 -12.47 -19.07 -10.62
CA GLU A 362 -13.54 -18.45 -11.42
C GLU A 362 -14.44 -17.51 -10.59
N LYS A 363 -14.29 -17.55 -9.27
CA LYS A 363 -15.14 -16.78 -8.33
C LYS A 363 -14.60 -15.36 -8.05
N GLY A 364 -13.47 -14.96 -8.64
CA GLY A 364 -12.89 -13.63 -8.46
C GLY A 364 -11.99 -13.50 -7.24
N ALA A 365 -11.48 -14.60 -6.69
CA ALA A 365 -10.47 -14.60 -5.65
C ALA A 365 -9.08 -14.24 -6.20
N GLY A 366 -8.15 -13.91 -5.31
CA GLY A 366 -6.76 -13.66 -5.65
C GLY A 366 -5.80 -14.07 -4.55
N PHE A 367 -4.53 -13.94 -4.80
CA PHE A 367 -3.51 -14.06 -3.76
C PHE A 367 -2.35 -13.12 -4.05
N GLN A 368 -1.76 -12.62 -2.98
CA GLN A 368 -0.53 -11.86 -3.02
C GLN A 368 0.63 -12.77 -2.70
N LEU A 369 1.72 -12.65 -3.46
CA LEU A 369 2.89 -13.49 -3.31
C LEU A 369 4.17 -12.66 -3.41
N THR A 370 5.04 -12.78 -2.43
CA THR A 370 6.40 -12.24 -2.49
C THR A 370 7.21 -13.01 -3.54
N ILE A 371 7.73 -12.29 -4.52
CA ILE A 371 8.41 -12.86 -5.68
C ILE A 371 9.89 -12.52 -5.77
N ALA A 372 10.31 -11.40 -5.21
CA ALA A 372 11.70 -10.93 -5.29
C ALA A 372 12.07 -10.07 -4.08
N GLU A 373 13.36 -9.96 -3.82
CA GLU A 373 13.98 -8.92 -3.01
C GLU A 373 14.43 -7.80 -3.95
N TYR A 374 14.36 -6.53 -3.51
CA TYR A 374 14.93 -5.44 -4.29
C TYR A 374 16.12 -4.79 -3.59
N MET A 375 17.01 -4.25 -4.40
CA MET A 375 18.20 -3.51 -4.00
C MET A 375 18.13 -2.09 -4.53
N THR A 376 18.79 -1.14 -3.84
CA THR A 376 18.96 0.21 -4.38
C THR A 376 19.83 0.19 -5.65
N PRO A 377 19.88 1.27 -6.45
CA PRO A 377 20.72 1.33 -7.64
C PRO A 377 22.18 0.95 -7.42
N LYS A 378 22.74 1.27 -6.26
CA LYS A 378 24.12 0.91 -5.90
C LYS A 378 24.28 -0.44 -5.23
N GLY A 379 23.23 -1.24 -5.16
CA GLY A 379 23.26 -2.58 -4.59
C GLY A 379 23.16 -2.65 -3.08
N ASN A 380 22.64 -1.61 -2.44
CA ASN A 380 22.44 -1.65 -1.00
C ASN A 380 21.16 -2.44 -0.69
N LYS A 381 21.25 -3.33 0.29
CA LYS A 381 20.11 -4.09 0.80
C LYS A 381 19.18 -3.18 1.60
N VAL A 382 17.88 -3.29 1.33
CA VAL A 382 16.82 -2.57 2.05
C VAL A 382 16.07 -3.51 3.01
N HIS A 383 15.85 -4.77 2.59
CA HIS A 383 15.06 -5.72 3.37
C HIS A 383 15.65 -5.96 4.77
N GLU A 384 14.84 -5.75 5.82
CA GLU A 384 15.19 -5.85 7.25
C GLU A 384 16.28 -4.86 7.72
N VAL A 385 16.69 -3.91 6.86
CA VAL A 385 17.73 -2.91 7.17
C VAL A 385 17.16 -1.49 7.14
N GLY A 386 16.32 -1.20 6.17
CA GLY A 386 15.82 0.15 5.89
C GLY A 386 16.86 1.05 5.21
N ILE A 387 16.47 2.29 5.00
CA ILE A 387 17.34 3.35 4.51
C ILE A 387 17.71 4.24 5.69
N LYS A 388 18.98 4.20 6.07
CA LYS A 388 19.49 5.08 7.11
C LYS A 388 19.56 6.51 6.59
N PRO A 389 19.00 7.52 7.31
CA PRO A 389 19.10 8.91 6.89
C PRO A 389 20.54 9.42 6.89
N ASP A 390 20.82 10.45 6.08
CA ASP A 390 22.10 11.16 6.07
C ASP A 390 22.20 12.11 7.26
N VAL A 391 21.05 12.64 7.68
CA VAL A 391 20.90 13.50 8.87
C VAL A 391 19.84 12.87 9.76
N GLU A 392 20.27 12.23 10.85
CA GLU A 392 19.40 11.55 11.80
C GLU A 392 18.78 12.56 12.76
N VAL A 393 17.45 12.63 12.79
CA VAL A 393 16.68 13.54 13.63
C VAL A 393 15.47 12.80 14.19
N GLU A 394 15.49 12.58 15.51
CA GLU A 394 14.35 12.01 16.22
C GLU A 394 13.27 13.08 16.42
N PRO A 395 11.97 12.72 16.39
CA PRO A 395 10.91 13.60 16.86
C PRO A 395 11.15 14.02 18.31
N GLU A 396 10.75 15.23 18.70
CA GLU A 396 10.85 15.65 20.11
C GLU A 396 9.94 14.80 21.00
N GLU A 397 10.52 14.21 22.06
CA GLU A 397 9.77 13.37 22.99
C GLU A 397 8.75 14.23 23.75
N GLY A 398 7.46 13.91 23.62
CA GLY A 398 6.36 14.64 24.26
C GLY A 398 5.97 15.96 23.56
N ALA A 399 6.49 16.24 22.38
CA ALA A 399 5.94 17.30 21.55
C ALA A 399 4.47 16.95 21.22
N GLU A 400 3.57 17.93 21.39
CA GLU A 400 2.21 17.78 20.85
C GLU A 400 2.34 17.60 19.34
N ALA A 401 1.80 16.48 18.82
CA ALA A 401 1.83 16.22 17.40
C ALA A 401 1.10 17.36 16.67
N SER A 402 1.85 18.14 15.91
CA SER A 402 1.21 19.09 15.00
C SER A 402 0.58 18.31 13.85
N TYR A 403 -0.72 18.48 13.67
CA TYR A 403 -1.44 17.90 12.54
C TYR A 403 -1.51 18.87 11.36
N GLU A 404 -0.94 20.07 11.48
CA GLU A 404 -0.89 21.03 10.40
C GLU A 404 0.12 20.59 9.33
N PHE A 405 -0.27 20.73 8.07
CA PHE A 405 0.61 20.43 6.95
C PHE A 405 1.72 21.50 6.85
N ALA A 406 2.96 21.04 6.72
CA ALA A 406 4.15 21.90 6.60
C ALA A 406 4.40 22.84 7.80
N ASP A 407 4.10 22.40 9.01
CA ASP A 407 4.35 23.14 10.25
C ASP A 407 5.85 23.15 10.62
N VAL A 408 6.59 24.10 10.04
CA VAL A 408 8.03 24.25 10.28
C VAL A 408 8.35 24.65 11.72
N GLU A 409 7.40 25.24 12.43
CA GLU A 409 7.64 25.75 13.81
C GLU A 409 7.69 24.59 14.82
N HIS A 410 6.79 23.60 14.68
CA HIS A 410 6.65 22.50 15.63
C HIS A 410 7.22 21.17 15.12
N ASP A 411 7.62 21.06 13.86
CA ASP A 411 8.23 19.87 13.28
C ASP A 411 9.74 20.01 13.15
N ILE A 412 10.50 19.46 14.13
CA ILE A 412 11.96 19.53 14.16
C ILE A 412 12.61 18.83 12.94
N GLN A 413 12.00 17.77 12.42
CA GLN A 413 12.52 17.06 11.25
C GLN A 413 12.36 17.93 9.99
N LEU A 414 11.18 18.54 9.80
CA LEU A 414 10.94 19.47 8.69
C LEU A 414 11.83 20.70 8.78
N LYS A 415 11.99 21.26 9.97
CA LYS A 415 12.90 22.38 10.22
C LYS A 415 14.34 22.04 9.84
N THR A 416 14.80 20.86 10.24
CA THR A 416 16.16 20.40 9.88
C THR A 416 16.27 20.16 8.37
N ALA A 417 15.26 19.56 7.73
CA ALA A 417 15.24 19.38 6.28
C ALA A 417 15.36 20.72 5.53
N LEU A 418 14.65 21.75 6.02
CA LEU A 418 14.71 23.09 5.47
C LEU A 418 16.10 23.73 5.64
N GLU A 419 16.74 23.56 6.79
CA GLU A 419 18.11 24.03 7.03
C GLU A 419 19.12 23.35 6.09
N VAL A 420 19.03 22.02 5.94
CA VAL A 420 19.86 21.25 5.00
C VAL A 420 19.66 21.74 3.57
N LEU A 421 18.43 21.99 3.16
CA LEU A 421 18.12 22.45 1.80
C LEU A 421 18.65 23.85 1.54
N ARG A 422 18.54 24.78 2.51
CA ARG A 422 19.13 26.13 2.45
C ARG A 422 20.65 26.08 2.27
N GLU A 423 21.35 25.13 2.92
CA GLU A 423 22.80 24.95 2.72
C GLU A 423 23.13 24.45 1.31
N LYS A 424 22.31 23.57 0.72
CA LYS A 424 22.51 23.09 -0.65
C LYS A 424 22.26 24.17 -1.71
N LEU A 425 21.51 25.22 -1.38
CA LEU A 425 21.17 26.31 -2.31
C LEU A 425 22.17 27.49 -2.26
N LYS A 426 23.13 27.49 -1.33
CA LYS A 426 24.21 28.50 -1.27
C LYS A 426 25.27 28.26 -2.33
#